data_5a23e9b8206f8cc27b9181f05428b023
#
_entry.id   5a23e9b8206f8cc27b9181f05428b023
#
_cell.length_a   1.000
_cell.length_b   1.000
_cell.length_c   1.000
_cell.angle_alpha   90.00
_cell.angle_beta   90.00
_cell.angle_gamma   90.00
#
_symmetry.space_group_name_H-M   'P 1'
#
loop_
_entity.id
_entity.type
_entity.pdbx_description
1 polymer ?
#
loop_
_entity_poly.entity_id
_entity_poly.type
_entity_poly.pdbx_seq_one_letter_code
_entity_poly.pdbx_strand_id
1 'polypeptide(L)'
;MKIYIYKGGLSLVAKSGVGSAIRHQEKMLRAAKVTVTDVWKEADIVQINTVLPDSPLVARRARRQGKKVVYYGHSTMEDFKNSFIGSNLAAPLFKKWIRHCYRQGDVVITPTEYSRELLMKYDLHREIYALTNGVDTEFFHKTEQAGGRFRIFFHLPVDKKVVISAR
;
A
#
# COMPACT_ATOMS: atom_id res chain seq x y z
N MET A 1 -17.33 6.59 13.56
CA MET A 1 -16.33 5.57 13.15
C MET A 1 -14.97 6.24 13.07
N LYS A 2 -14.01 5.74 13.84
CA LYS A 2 -12.64 6.26 13.90
C LYS A 2 -11.66 5.19 13.40
N ILE A 3 -10.74 5.57 12.54
CA ILE A 3 -9.73 4.66 11.96
C ILE A 3 -8.37 5.01 12.54
N TYR A 4 -7.68 4.02 13.08
CA TYR A 4 -6.27 4.10 13.44
C TYR A 4 -5.44 3.47 12.32
N ILE A 5 -4.56 4.25 11.69
CA ILE A 5 -3.63 3.75 10.69
C ILE A 5 -2.35 3.32 11.40
N TYR A 6 -2.07 2.01 11.38
CA TYR A 6 -0.86 1.48 11.99
C TYR A 6 0.38 1.89 11.19
N LYS A 7 1.26 2.64 11.82
CA LYS A 7 2.49 3.20 11.24
C LYS A 7 3.76 2.47 11.71
N GLY A 8 3.62 1.29 12.34
CA GLY A 8 4.76 0.49 12.80
C GLY A 8 5.67 0.11 11.63
N GLY A 9 6.98 0.23 11.84
CA GLY A 9 7.97 0.03 10.79
C GLY A 9 7.97 1.11 9.70
N LEU A 10 7.17 2.18 9.83
CA LEU A 10 7.08 3.24 8.82
C LEU A 10 8.42 3.91 8.55
N SER A 11 9.31 4.01 9.55
CA SER A 11 10.67 4.52 9.37
C SER A 11 11.46 3.73 8.30
N LEU A 12 11.20 2.42 8.19
CA LEU A 12 11.82 1.55 7.18
C LEU A 12 11.20 1.73 5.80
N VAL A 13 9.92 2.08 5.73
CA VAL A 13 9.16 2.15 4.47
C VAL A 13 8.68 3.56 4.11
N ALA A 14 9.00 4.57 4.92
CA ALA A 14 8.50 5.94 4.75
C ALA A 14 8.85 6.56 3.39
N LYS A 15 10.01 6.22 2.83
CA LYS A 15 10.49 6.65 1.51
C LYS A 15 10.08 5.69 0.38
N SER A 16 9.33 4.63 0.68
CA SER A 16 8.84 3.66 -0.31
C SER A 16 7.45 4.02 -0.84
N GLY A 17 7.01 3.27 -1.85
CA GLY A 17 5.64 3.35 -2.37
C GLY A 17 4.57 3.14 -1.30
N VAL A 18 4.83 2.27 -0.30
CA VAL A 18 3.90 2.03 0.82
C VAL A 18 3.76 3.27 1.70
N GLY A 19 4.87 3.97 1.99
CA GLY A 19 4.82 5.21 2.76
C GLY A 19 4.04 6.32 2.04
N SER A 20 4.18 6.41 0.72
CA SER A 20 3.37 7.32 -0.10
C SER A 20 1.90 6.92 -0.11
N ALA A 21 1.59 5.62 -0.27
CA ALA A 21 0.24 5.10 -0.22
C ALA A 21 -0.46 5.44 1.10
N ILE A 22 0.20 5.28 2.24
CA ILE A 22 -0.35 5.63 3.56
C ILE A 22 -0.75 7.11 3.63
N ARG A 23 0.10 8.02 3.14
CA ARG A 23 -0.22 9.46 3.11
C ARG A 23 -1.43 9.77 2.23
N HIS A 24 -1.53 9.15 1.06
CA HIS A 24 -2.67 9.32 0.16
C HIS A 24 -3.96 8.74 0.77
N GLN A 25 -3.88 7.58 1.40
CA GLN A 25 -5.01 6.96 2.09
C GLN A 25 -5.53 7.84 3.24
N GLU A 26 -4.63 8.42 4.04
CA GLU A 26 -4.99 9.33 5.12
C GLU A 26 -5.69 10.60 4.57
N LYS A 27 -5.15 11.20 3.50
CA LYS A 27 -5.76 12.35 2.81
C LYS A 27 -7.17 11.97 2.28
N MET A 28 -7.29 10.83 1.64
CA MET A 28 -8.56 10.31 1.09
C MET A 28 -9.61 10.08 2.18
N LEU A 29 -9.23 9.45 3.29
CA LEU A 29 -10.15 9.20 4.41
C LEU A 29 -10.65 10.52 5.01
N ARG A 30 -9.78 11.50 5.19
CA ARG A 30 -10.15 12.84 5.67
C ARG A 30 -11.09 13.56 4.69
N ALA A 31 -10.82 13.49 3.39
CA ALA A 31 -11.68 14.06 2.35
C ALA A 31 -13.08 13.40 2.34
N ALA A 32 -13.14 12.08 2.59
CA ALA A 32 -14.38 11.34 2.76
C ALA A 32 -15.06 11.56 4.13
N LYS A 33 -14.59 12.52 4.94
CA LYS A 33 -15.10 12.84 6.29
C LYS A 33 -15.04 11.66 7.27
N VAL A 34 -14.12 10.72 7.04
CA VAL A 34 -13.81 9.64 7.97
C VAL A 34 -12.80 10.14 8.98
N THR A 35 -13.08 9.95 10.27
CA THR A 35 -12.18 10.38 11.34
C THR A 35 -10.96 9.46 11.41
N VAL A 36 -9.78 10.02 11.18
CA VAL A 36 -8.49 9.35 11.44
C VAL A 36 -8.00 9.78 12.81
N THR A 37 -7.63 8.82 13.66
CA THR A 37 -7.14 9.05 15.03
C THR A 37 -5.75 8.44 15.22
N ASP A 38 -4.91 9.11 15.98
CA ASP A 38 -3.62 8.55 16.43
C ASP A 38 -3.75 7.87 17.81
N VAL A 39 -4.95 7.88 18.40
CA VAL A 39 -5.23 7.28 19.72
C VAL A 39 -5.80 5.87 19.53
N TRP A 40 -4.99 4.86 19.81
CA TRP A 40 -5.37 3.45 19.67
C TRP A 40 -6.69 3.08 20.36
N LYS A 41 -6.91 3.58 21.59
CA LYS A 41 -8.11 3.24 22.38
C LYS A 41 -9.40 3.72 21.73
N GLU A 42 -9.36 4.83 21.01
CA GLU A 42 -10.53 5.44 20.37
C GLU A 42 -10.91 4.82 19.02
N ALA A 43 -10.04 4.00 18.47
CA ALA A 43 -10.26 3.45 17.15
C ALA A 43 -11.31 2.33 17.17
N ASP A 44 -12.22 2.38 16.21
CA ASP A 44 -13.15 1.30 15.87
C ASP A 44 -12.49 0.32 14.88
N ILE A 45 -11.66 0.88 14.00
CA ILE A 45 -10.98 0.15 12.92
C ILE A 45 -9.47 0.39 13.03
N VAL A 46 -8.70 -0.68 12.82
CA VAL A 46 -7.25 -0.62 12.66
C VAL A 46 -6.89 -0.97 11.22
N GLN A 47 -6.25 -0.05 10.53
CA GLN A 47 -5.76 -0.24 9.16
C GLN A 47 -4.26 -0.59 9.21
N ILE A 48 -3.86 -1.67 8.54
CA ILE A 48 -2.48 -2.16 8.50
C ILE A 48 -2.01 -2.19 7.05
N ASN A 49 -0.86 -1.57 6.77
CA ASN A 49 -0.32 -1.42 5.41
C ASN A 49 0.96 -2.22 5.17
N THR A 50 1.51 -2.87 6.20
CA THR A 50 2.80 -3.56 6.12
C THR A 50 2.66 -5.04 6.42
N VAL A 51 3.63 -5.83 5.95
CA VAL A 51 3.75 -7.26 6.24
C VAL A 51 4.99 -7.55 7.11
N LEU A 52 5.40 -6.59 7.91
CA LEU A 52 6.50 -6.74 8.87
C LEU A 52 6.10 -7.71 9.99
N PRO A 53 7.08 -8.29 10.72
CA PRO A 53 6.81 -9.31 11.74
C PRO A 53 5.85 -8.86 12.87
N ASP A 54 5.79 -7.58 13.15
CA ASP A 54 4.89 -6.97 14.16
C ASP A 54 3.44 -6.80 13.66
N SER A 55 3.26 -6.68 12.35
CA SER A 55 1.95 -6.41 11.72
C SER A 55 0.86 -7.43 12.08
N PRO A 56 1.08 -8.75 12.00
CA PRO A 56 0.07 -9.72 12.41
C PRO A 56 -0.18 -9.73 13.92
N LEU A 57 0.78 -9.32 14.74
CA LEU A 57 0.59 -9.21 16.19
C LEU A 57 -0.34 -8.03 16.52
N VAL A 58 -0.16 -6.91 15.82
CA VAL A 58 -1.04 -5.73 15.94
C VAL A 58 -2.46 -6.07 15.50
N ALA A 59 -2.62 -6.78 14.39
CA ALA A 59 -3.92 -7.25 13.92
C ALA A 59 -4.63 -8.11 14.98
N ARG A 60 -3.92 -9.09 15.54
CA ARG A 60 -4.45 -9.95 16.62
C ARG A 60 -4.84 -9.15 17.86
N ARG A 61 -4.01 -8.17 18.26
CA ARG A 61 -4.31 -7.28 19.39
C ARG A 61 -5.58 -6.49 19.13
N ALA A 62 -5.73 -5.90 17.95
CA ALA A 62 -6.92 -5.15 17.55
C ALA A 62 -8.18 -6.01 17.65
N ARG A 63 -8.17 -7.20 17.07
CA ARG A 63 -9.30 -8.13 17.11
C ARG A 63 -9.67 -8.58 18.53
N ARG A 64 -8.67 -8.86 19.39
CA ARG A 64 -8.93 -9.20 20.81
C ARG A 64 -9.60 -8.05 21.57
N GLN A 65 -9.45 -6.82 21.11
CA GLN A 65 -10.07 -5.63 21.66
C GLN A 65 -11.38 -5.24 20.97
N GLY A 66 -11.94 -6.14 20.14
CA GLY A 66 -13.20 -5.92 19.43
C GLY A 66 -13.12 -4.95 18.26
N LYS A 67 -11.91 -4.50 17.87
CA LYS A 67 -11.72 -3.61 16.73
C LYS A 67 -11.74 -4.38 15.42
N LYS A 68 -12.27 -3.77 14.36
CA LYS A 68 -12.16 -4.32 13.01
C LYS A 68 -10.77 -4.07 12.44
N VAL A 69 -10.30 -4.98 11.60
CA VAL A 69 -8.98 -4.88 10.97
C VAL A 69 -9.14 -4.82 9.45
N VAL A 70 -8.68 -3.74 8.85
CA VAL A 70 -8.53 -3.60 7.40
C VAL A 70 -7.06 -3.80 7.06
N TYR A 71 -6.76 -4.80 6.24
CA TYR A 71 -5.40 -5.08 5.83
C TYR A 71 -5.18 -4.66 4.38
N TYR A 72 -4.22 -3.74 4.13
CA TYR A 72 -3.85 -3.35 2.79
C TYR A 72 -2.80 -4.30 2.21
N GLY A 73 -3.19 -5.03 1.16
CA GLY A 73 -2.35 -5.99 0.44
C GLY A 73 -1.52 -5.31 -0.65
N HIS A 74 -0.46 -4.60 -0.23
CA HIS A 74 0.48 -3.95 -1.16
C HIS A 74 1.49 -4.90 -1.78
N SER A 75 1.66 -6.10 -1.23
CA SER A 75 2.68 -7.05 -1.66
C SER A 75 2.05 -8.34 -2.14
N THR A 76 2.55 -8.87 -3.26
CA THR A 76 2.23 -10.20 -3.77
C THR A 76 3.52 -11.02 -3.90
N MET A 77 3.39 -12.33 -4.02
CA MET A 77 4.54 -13.19 -4.31
C MET A 77 5.11 -12.88 -5.70
N GLU A 78 4.23 -12.53 -6.62
CA GLU A 78 4.55 -12.22 -8.01
C GLU A 78 5.43 -10.97 -8.10
N ASP A 79 5.12 -9.93 -7.33
CA ASP A 79 5.95 -8.72 -7.25
C ASP A 79 7.29 -8.97 -6.54
N PHE A 80 7.33 -9.93 -5.61
CA PHE A 80 8.53 -10.30 -4.89
C PHE A 80 9.51 -11.10 -5.76
N LYS A 81 8.99 -11.90 -6.71
CA LYS A 81 9.82 -12.63 -7.67
C LYS A 81 10.63 -11.65 -8.52
N ASN A 82 11.87 -12.04 -8.83
CA ASN A 82 12.81 -11.26 -9.64
C ASN A 82 13.16 -9.87 -9.08
N SER A 83 12.80 -9.56 -7.81
CA SER A 83 13.14 -8.28 -7.19
C SER A 83 14.61 -8.18 -6.80
N PHE A 84 15.24 -9.29 -6.46
CA PHE A 84 16.69 -9.39 -6.11
C PHE A 84 17.19 -10.82 -6.27
N ILE A 85 18.50 -10.99 -6.19
CA ILE A 85 19.15 -12.32 -6.31
C ILE A 85 18.64 -13.25 -5.20
N GLY A 86 18.11 -14.42 -5.58
CA GLY A 86 17.56 -15.41 -4.64
C GLY A 86 16.06 -15.20 -4.27
N SER A 87 15.43 -14.11 -4.71
CA SER A 87 14.01 -13.86 -4.42
C SER A 87 13.09 -14.98 -4.90
N ASN A 88 13.40 -15.62 -6.04
CA ASN A 88 12.61 -16.71 -6.58
C ASN A 88 12.59 -17.95 -5.67
N LEU A 89 13.70 -18.24 -5.00
CA LEU A 89 13.79 -19.33 -4.04
C LEU A 89 12.99 -19.01 -2.76
N ALA A 90 13.03 -17.76 -2.30
CA ALA A 90 12.31 -17.30 -1.11
C ALA A 90 10.82 -17.02 -1.37
N ALA A 91 10.40 -16.88 -2.62
CA ALA A 91 9.03 -16.47 -2.97
C ALA A 91 7.92 -17.39 -2.40
N PRO A 92 8.03 -18.73 -2.37
CA PRO A 92 7.02 -19.58 -1.75
C PRO A 92 6.88 -19.36 -0.25
N LEU A 93 8.00 -19.11 0.46
CA LEU A 93 8.00 -18.79 1.88
C LEU A 93 7.38 -17.41 2.12
N PHE A 94 7.72 -16.44 1.29
CA PHE A 94 7.12 -15.12 1.32
C PHE A 94 5.61 -15.17 1.07
N LYS A 95 5.13 -15.99 0.11
CA LYS A 95 3.70 -16.22 -0.10
C LYS A 95 3.00 -16.73 1.15
N LYS A 96 3.60 -17.73 1.84
CA LYS A 96 3.04 -18.25 3.10
C LYS A 96 2.97 -17.15 4.17
N TRP A 97 3.99 -16.32 4.25
CA TRP A 97 4.06 -15.22 5.20
C TRP A 97 2.98 -14.16 4.94
N ILE A 98 2.88 -13.63 3.72
CA ILE A 98 1.88 -12.60 3.41
C ILE A 98 0.45 -13.16 3.52
N ARG A 99 0.23 -14.41 3.14
CA ARG A 99 -1.03 -15.11 3.40
C ARG A 99 -1.38 -15.13 4.89
N HIS A 100 -0.40 -15.43 5.76
CA HIS A 100 -0.58 -15.39 7.21
C HIS A 100 -0.95 -13.98 7.68
N CYS A 101 -0.27 -12.94 7.18
CA CYS A 101 -0.57 -11.56 7.51
C CYS A 101 -1.99 -11.16 7.08
N TYR A 102 -2.34 -11.35 5.82
CA TYR A 102 -3.61 -10.90 5.26
C TYR A 102 -4.82 -11.62 5.85
N ARG A 103 -4.68 -12.87 6.25
CA ARG A 103 -5.72 -13.60 6.98
C ARG A 103 -6.06 -13.01 8.35
N GLN A 104 -5.22 -12.15 8.91
CA GLN A 104 -5.51 -11.45 10.15
C GLN A 104 -6.50 -10.29 9.95
N GLY A 105 -6.67 -9.78 8.73
CA GLY A 105 -7.69 -8.78 8.41
C GLY A 105 -9.10 -9.36 8.46
N ASP A 106 -10.08 -8.53 8.78
CA ASP A 106 -11.50 -8.85 8.53
C ASP A 106 -11.81 -8.64 7.03
N VAL A 107 -11.15 -7.65 6.43
CA VAL A 107 -11.19 -7.30 5.01
C VAL A 107 -9.78 -7.05 4.51
N VAL A 108 -9.52 -7.40 3.25
CA VAL A 108 -8.27 -7.07 2.55
C VAL A 108 -8.57 -6.07 1.44
N ILE A 109 -7.79 -5.00 1.37
CA ILE A 109 -7.84 -4.02 0.28
C ILE A 109 -6.52 -4.09 -0.48
N THR A 110 -6.58 -4.00 -1.81
CA THR A 110 -5.39 -3.99 -2.66
C THR A 110 -5.51 -2.89 -3.72
N PRO A 111 -4.40 -2.31 -4.22
CA PRO A 111 -4.47 -1.10 -5.03
C PRO A 111 -5.00 -1.29 -6.45
N THR A 112 -5.01 -2.51 -6.97
CA THR A 112 -5.41 -2.78 -8.36
C THR A 112 -6.26 -4.04 -8.48
N GLU A 113 -7.08 -4.12 -9.52
CA GLU A 113 -7.84 -5.33 -9.84
C GLU A 113 -6.90 -6.51 -10.13
N TYR A 114 -5.78 -6.26 -10.80
CA TYR A 114 -4.75 -7.28 -11.04
C TYR A 114 -4.24 -7.91 -9.72
N SER A 115 -3.87 -7.09 -8.73
CA SER A 115 -3.44 -7.63 -7.44
C SER A 115 -4.58 -8.32 -6.67
N ARG A 116 -5.82 -7.87 -6.86
CA ARG A 116 -7.00 -8.55 -6.29
C ARG A 116 -7.14 -9.96 -6.87
N GLU A 117 -7.07 -10.13 -8.18
CA GLU A 117 -7.13 -11.44 -8.84
C GLU A 117 -6.00 -12.37 -8.38
N LEU A 118 -4.78 -11.85 -8.16
CA LEU A 118 -3.69 -12.63 -7.60
C LEU A 118 -3.98 -13.08 -6.17
N LEU A 119 -4.43 -12.16 -5.31
CA LEU A 119 -4.72 -12.45 -3.91
C LEU A 119 -5.92 -13.39 -3.74
N MET A 120 -6.88 -13.41 -4.65
CA MET A 120 -7.97 -14.39 -4.65
C MET A 120 -7.44 -15.84 -4.77
N LYS A 121 -6.31 -16.04 -5.47
CA LYS A 121 -5.65 -17.35 -5.60
C LYS A 121 -4.84 -17.74 -4.35
N TYR A 122 -4.80 -16.90 -3.32
CA TYR A 122 -4.05 -17.15 -2.09
C TYR A 122 -4.87 -17.84 -1.00
N ASP A 123 -6.14 -18.12 -1.28
CA ASP A 123 -7.02 -18.80 -0.32
C ASP A 123 -7.01 -18.08 1.05
N LEU A 124 -7.31 -16.78 1.00
CA LEU A 124 -7.29 -15.93 2.19
C LEU A 124 -8.53 -16.14 3.07
N HIS A 125 -9.64 -16.64 2.50
CA HIS A 125 -10.95 -16.73 3.15
C HIS A 125 -11.40 -15.37 3.73
N ARG A 126 -11.17 -14.31 2.98
CA ARG A 126 -11.53 -12.92 3.29
C ARG A 126 -12.07 -12.24 2.04
N GLU A 127 -12.95 -11.28 2.23
CA GLU A 127 -13.33 -10.39 1.16
C GLU A 127 -12.13 -9.53 0.75
N ILE A 128 -11.93 -9.40 -0.56
CA ILE A 128 -10.81 -8.67 -1.14
C ILE A 128 -11.38 -7.61 -2.07
N TYR A 129 -11.08 -6.36 -1.81
CA TYR A 129 -11.50 -5.22 -2.61
C TYR A 129 -10.31 -4.58 -3.31
N ALA A 130 -10.50 -4.20 -4.58
CA ALA A 130 -9.56 -3.35 -5.29
C ALA A 130 -9.95 -1.89 -5.05
N LEU A 131 -9.05 -1.12 -4.46
CA LEU A 131 -9.21 0.30 -4.23
C LEU A 131 -7.87 1.00 -4.49
N THR A 132 -7.84 1.86 -5.50
CA THR A 132 -6.62 2.59 -5.85
C THR A 132 -6.13 3.45 -4.68
N ASN A 133 -4.81 3.60 -4.58
CA ASN A 133 -4.20 4.52 -3.60
C ASN A 133 -4.47 6.00 -3.94
N GLY A 134 -5.05 6.26 -5.11
CA GLY A 134 -5.27 7.61 -5.60
C GLY A 134 -4.01 8.30 -6.10
N VAL A 135 -4.21 9.41 -6.77
CA VAL A 135 -3.15 10.33 -7.19
C VAL A 135 -3.60 11.77 -6.92
N ASP A 136 -2.69 12.59 -6.47
CA ASP A 136 -2.95 14.01 -6.27
C ASP A 136 -2.92 14.72 -7.63
N THR A 137 -4.08 14.94 -8.22
CA THR A 137 -4.21 15.56 -9.55
C THR A 137 -3.94 17.06 -9.55
N GLU A 138 -3.98 17.72 -8.39
CA GLU A 138 -3.57 19.10 -8.25
C GLU A 138 -2.05 19.23 -8.31
N PHE A 139 -1.34 18.27 -7.75
CA PHE A 139 0.12 18.20 -7.80
C PHE A 139 0.62 17.60 -9.11
N PHE A 140 0.04 16.47 -9.54
CA PHE A 140 0.42 15.77 -10.77
C PHE A 140 -0.50 16.17 -11.93
N HIS A 141 -0.28 17.33 -12.50
CA HIS A 141 -0.99 17.80 -13.68
C HIS A 141 -0.01 18.21 -14.79
N LYS A 142 -0.50 18.13 -16.02
CA LYS A 142 0.28 18.58 -17.18
C LYS A 142 0.40 20.10 -17.16
N THR A 143 1.64 20.58 -17.21
CA THR A 143 1.93 22.01 -17.44
C THR A 143 2.64 22.19 -18.77
N GLU A 144 2.30 23.23 -19.52
CA GLU A 144 2.89 23.49 -20.83
C GLU A 144 4.41 23.68 -20.76
N GLN A 145 4.89 24.26 -19.66
CA GLN A 145 6.31 24.58 -19.48
C GLN A 145 7.16 23.45 -18.89
N ALA A 146 6.56 22.48 -18.17
CA ALA A 146 7.32 21.47 -17.45
C ALA A 146 8.11 20.56 -18.38
N GLY A 147 7.52 20.16 -19.51
CA GLY A 147 8.19 19.32 -20.51
C GLY A 147 9.42 19.99 -21.12
N GLY A 148 9.35 21.28 -21.40
CA GLY A 148 10.49 22.04 -21.93
C GLY A 148 11.63 22.17 -20.91
N ARG A 149 11.32 22.53 -19.66
CA ARG A 149 12.32 22.63 -18.58
C ARG A 149 13.01 21.29 -18.32
N PHE A 150 12.26 20.20 -18.30
CA PHE A 150 12.79 18.87 -18.11
C PHE A 150 13.78 18.49 -19.22
N ARG A 151 13.43 18.76 -20.48
CA ARG A 151 14.30 18.49 -21.64
C ARG A 151 15.58 19.30 -21.59
N ILE A 152 15.50 20.58 -21.24
CA ILE A 152 16.67 21.45 -21.10
C ILE A 152 17.57 20.91 -19.97
N PHE A 153 17.01 20.61 -18.81
CA PHE A 153 17.78 20.15 -17.64
C PHE A 153 18.53 18.84 -17.89
N PHE A 154 17.90 17.90 -18.61
CA PHE A 154 18.49 16.60 -18.94
C PHE A 154 19.14 16.53 -20.33
N HIS A 155 19.29 17.65 -21.02
CA HIS A 155 19.85 17.73 -22.39
C HIS A 155 19.19 16.77 -23.38
N LEU A 156 17.84 16.66 -23.32
CA LEU A 156 17.08 15.74 -24.15
C LEU A 156 16.62 16.40 -25.45
N PRO A 157 16.59 15.65 -26.59
CA PRO A 157 16.08 16.17 -27.86
C PRO A 157 14.62 16.64 -27.76
N VAL A 158 14.30 17.74 -28.42
CA VAL A 158 12.95 18.32 -28.40
C VAL A 158 11.95 17.55 -29.26
N ASP A 159 12.44 16.88 -30.29
CA ASP A 159 11.69 16.13 -31.30
C ASP A 159 11.44 14.65 -30.92
N LYS A 160 12.07 14.16 -29.86
CA LYS A 160 11.93 12.75 -29.41
C LYS A 160 10.86 12.59 -28.35
N LYS A 161 10.13 11.50 -28.38
CA LYS A 161 9.31 11.05 -27.24
C LYS A 161 10.22 10.63 -26.10
N VAL A 162 9.91 11.10 -24.89
CA VAL A 162 10.64 10.75 -23.67
C VAL A 162 9.74 9.92 -22.77
N VAL A 163 10.22 8.75 -22.38
CA VAL A 163 9.56 7.88 -21.40
C VAL A 163 10.43 7.88 -20.15
N ILE A 164 9.83 8.18 -19.01
CA ILE A 164 10.51 8.25 -17.72
C ILE A 164 10.01 7.12 -16.86
N SER A 165 10.93 6.36 -16.27
CA SER A 165 10.65 5.42 -15.20
C SER A 165 11.38 5.88 -13.94
N ALA A 166 10.63 6.16 -12.89
CA ALA A 166 11.17 6.48 -11.57
C ALA A 166 10.94 5.29 -10.64
N ARG A 167 12.01 4.86 -9.93
CA ARG A 167 11.97 3.81 -8.91
C ARG A 167 12.42 4.35 -7.56
#